data_851026b183c237235d68197807295475
#
_entry.id   851026b183c237235d68197807295475
#
_cell.length_a   1.000
_cell.length_b   1.000
_cell.length_c   1.000
_cell.angle_alpha   90.00
_cell.angle_beta   90.00
_cell.angle_gamma   90.00
#
_symmetry.space_group_name_H-M   'P 1'
#
loop_
_entity.id
_entity.type
_entity.pdbx_description
1 polymer ?
#
loop_
_entity_poly.entity_id
_entity_poly.type
_entity_poly.pdbx_seq_one_letter_code
_entity_poly.pdbx_strand_id
1 'polypeptide(L)'
;FTENTLTAVLPVMTAPTLANFGRLLRLWSVVLLGNLAGTLLVAWVMLELPIFDSKTDVAFLEVGRKVMKNDISQMFAKGIVSGWMIATMVWMIPSMEHAKIWIILMITYLMALGDFTHIVVGSVEVSYLAWVGDVSWQAFWLHFAAPTLAGNIIGGSFIFALISHAQVRSDSGKPPSHLPAKDKEKARDHKPQ
;
A
#
# COMPACT_ATOMS: atom_id res chain seq x y z
N PHE A 1 4.50 2.26 -2.32
CA PHE A 1 3.44 3.23 -2.45
C PHE A 1 3.05 3.74 -1.08
N THR A 2 2.84 5.01 -0.94
CA THR A 2 2.71 5.71 0.32
C THR A 2 1.29 6.24 0.55
N GLU A 3 1.04 6.83 1.73
CA GLU A 3 -0.23 7.43 2.14
C GLU A 3 -0.88 8.30 1.04
N ASN A 4 -0.09 9.18 0.41
CA ASN A 4 -0.60 10.12 -0.58
C ASN A 4 -1.05 9.49 -1.91
N THR A 5 -0.72 8.22 -2.18
CA THR A 5 -1.15 7.55 -3.42
C THR A 5 -2.60 7.09 -3.38
N LEU A 6 -3.15 6.84 -2.18
CA LEU A 6 -4.55 6.43 -1.99
C LEU A 6 -5.51 7.60 -2.14
N THR A 7 -5.23 8.72 -1.48
CA THR A 7 -6.08 9.91 -1.54
C THR A 7 -6.19 10.48 -2.96
N ALA A 8 -5.15 10.27 -3.78
CA ALA A 8 -5.15 10.70 -5.19
C ALA A 8 -6.15 9.94 -6.07
N VAL A 9 -6.68 8.79 -5.64
CA VAL A 9 -7.71 8.04 -6.38
C VAL A 9 -9.09 8.68 -6.24
N LEU A 10 -9.38 9.38 -5.15
CA LEU A 10 -10.68 9.96 -4.86
C LEU A 10 -11.21 10.91 -5.97
N PRO A 11 -10.41 11.83 -6.53
CA PRO A 11 -10.86 12.67 -7.63
C PRO A 11 -11.27 11.90 -8.89
N VAL A 12 -10.60 10.77 -9.17
CA VAL A 12 -10.95 9.92 -10.31
C VAL A 12 -12.28 9.18 -10.06
N MET A 13 -12.53 8.79 -8.81
CA MET A 13 -13.78 8.13 -8.44
C MET A 13 -14.99 9.06 -8.46
N THR A 14 -14.81 10.31 -8.03
CA THR A 14 -15.89 11.32 -8.00
C THR A 14 -16.14 11.94 -9.36
N ALA A 15 -15.11 12.13 -10.18
CA ALA A 15 -15.18 12.69 -11.51
C ALA A 15 -14.19 11.98 -12.45
N PRO A 16 -14.60 10.88 -13.13
CA PRO A 16 -13.72 10.07 -13.97
C PRO A 16 -13.41 10.77 -15.30
N THR A 17 -12.61 11.83 -15.25
CA THR A 17 -12.16 12.57 -16.42
C THR A 17 -10.74 12.14 -16.82
N LEU A 18 -10.42 12.25 -18.11
CA LEU A 18 -9.08 11.96 -18.63
C LEU A 18 -7.98 12.80 -17.92
N ALA A 19 -8.33 14.04 -17.56
CA ALA A 19 -7.45 14.95 -16.84
C ALA A 19 -7.14 14.44 -15.42
N ASN A 20 -8.15 13.95 -14.67
CA ASN A 20 -7.96 13.40 -13.33
C ASN A 20 -7.18 12.09 -13.38
N PHE A 21 -7.43 11.25 -14.37
CA PHE A 21 -6.66 10.02 -14.59
C PHE A 21 -5.20 10.32 -14.93
N GLY A 22 -4.94 11.30 -15.78
CA GLY A 22 -3.57 11.74 -16.10
C GLY A 22 -2.82 12.30 -14.88
N ARG A 23 -3.50 13.07 -14.02
CA ARG A 23 -2.92 13.56 -12.75
C ARG A 23 -2.58 12.40 -11.80
N LEU A 24 -3.47 11.43 -11.68
CA LEU A 24 -3.25 10.22 -10.86
C LEU A 24 -2.03 9.44 -11.34
N LEU A 25 -1.96 9.14 -12.64
CA LEU A 25 -0.83 8.41 -13.22
C LEU A 25 0.49 9.16 -13.04
N ARG A 26 0.49 10.47 -13.27
CA ARG A 26 1.68 11.31 -13.06
C ARG A 26 2.17 11.25 -11.61
N LEU A 27 1.24 11.42 -10.65
CA LEU A 27 1.60 11.36 -9.23
C LEU A 27 2.14 9.98 -8.85
N TRP A 28 1.45 8.92 -9.25
CA TRP A 28 1.87 7.55 -8.97
C TRP A 28 3.24 7.23 -9.57
N SER A 29 3.49 7.66 -10.81
CA SER A 29 4.80 7.45 -11.45
C SER A 29 5.91 8.17 -10.72
N VAL A 30 5.73 9.45 -10.37
CA VAL A 30 6.76 10.22 -9.65
C VAL A 30 7.04 9.62 -8.27
N VAL A 31 6.02 9.29 -7.51
CA VAL A 31 6.16 8.69 -6.17
C VAL A 31 6.80 7.30 -6.26
N LEU A 32 6.38 6.47 -7.22
CA LEU A 32 6.96 5.14 -7.41
C LEU A 32 8.43 5.22 -7.79
N LEU A 33 8.77 6.05 -8.77
CA LEU A 33 10.17 6.22 -9.21
C LEU A 33 11.05 6.75 -8.09
N GLY A 34 10.56 7.72 -7.30
CA GLY A 34 11.29 8.21 -6.14
C GLY A 34 11.52 7.14 -5.07
N ASN A 35 10.49 6.35 -4.75
CA ASN A 35 10.61 5.24 -3.80
C ASN A 35 11.58 4.16 -4.32
N LEU A 36 11.45 3.75 -5.59
CA LEU A 36 12.36 2.75 -6.18
C LEU A 36 13.81 3.25 -6.23
N ALA A 37 14.03 4.50 -6.64
CA ALA A 37 15.36 5.09 -6.62
C ALA A 37 15.96 5.08 -5.20
N GLY A 38 15.16 5.45 -4.19
CA GLY A 38 15.58 5.41 -2.79
C GLY A 38 15.90 3.99 -2.31
N THR A 39 15.05 3.01 -2.63
CA THR A 39 15.26 1.61 -2.21
C THR A 39 16.49 0.98 -2.88
N LEU A 40 16.69 1.23 -4.17
CA LEU A 40 17.87 0.77 -4.91
C LEU A 40 19.16 1.38 -4.35
N LEU A 41 19.13 2.69 -4.03
CA LEU A 41 20.26 3.38 -3.43
C LEU A 41 20.57 2.81 -2.03
N VAL A 42 19.55 2.63 -1.18
CA VAL A 42 19.73 2.08 0.17
C VAL A 42 20.31 0.66 0.10
N ALA A 43 19.78 -0.21 -0.74
CA ALA A 43 20.30 -1.56 -0.93
C ALA A 43 21.76 -1.56 -1.40
N TRP A 44 22.12 -0.67 -2.31
CA TRP A 44 23.49 -0.49 -2.75
C TRP A 44 24.41 0.02 -1.63
N VAL A 45 23.98 1.01 -0.85
CA VAL A 45 24.71 1.53 0.32
C VAL A 45 24.94 0.44 1.36
N MET A 46 23.94 -0.39 1.63
CA MET A 46 24.05 -1.51 2.57
C MET A 46 25.08 -2.54 2.12
N LEU A 47 25.27 -2.73 0.82
CA LEU A 47 26.26 -3.65 0.27
C LEU A 47 27.68 -3.07 0.28
N GLU A 48 27.84 -1.80 -0.17
CA GLU A 48 29.16 -1.21 -0.39
C GLU A 48 29.82 -0.65 0.89
N LEU A 49 29.01 -0.23 1.85
CA LEU A 49 29.55 0.31 3.09
C LEU A 49 29.64 -0.75 4.18
N PRO A 50 30.75 -0.86 4.92
CA PRO A 50 30.93 -1.83 6.00
C PRO A 50 30.15 -1.42 7.26
N ILE A 51 28.83 -1.26 7.12
CA ILE A 51 27.92 -0.83 8.19
C ILE A 51 27.50 -2.03 9.04
N PHE A 52 27.38 -3.19 8.41
CA PHE A 52 26.86 -4.41 9.01
C PHE A 52 27.93 -5.49 9.13
N ASP A 53 27.75 -6.42 10.04
CA ASP A 53 28.57 -7.60 10.16
C ASP A 53 28.12 -8.70 9.17
N SER A 54 29.00 -9.69 8.94
CA SER A 54 28.71 -10.78 7.98
C SER A 54 27.46 -11.60 8.33
N LYS A 55 27.05 -11.65 9.60
CA LYS A 55 25.83 -12.36 10.00
C LYS A 55 24.59 -11.59 9.55
N THR A 56 24.63 -10.27 9.66
CA THR A 56 23.55 -9.39 9.19
C THR A 56 23.43 -9.43 7.66
N ASP A 57 24.56 -9.46 6.94
CA ASP A 57 24.56 -9.60 5.48
C ASP A 57 23.88 -10.91 5.04
N VAL A 58 24.20 -12.02 5.71
CA VAL A 58 23.54 -13.31 5.46
C VAL A 58 22.04 -13.22 5.72
N ALA A 59 21.61 -12.55 6.80
CA ALA A 59 20.20 -12.37 7.09
C ALA A 59 19.48 -11.56 6.00
N PHE A 60 20.09 -10.51 5.45
CA PHE A 60 19.52 -9.75 4.32
C PHE A 60 19.33 -10.62 3.07
N LEU A 61 20.32 -11.48 2.77
CA LEU A 61 20.20 -12.44 1.66
C LEU A 61 19.04 -13.43 1.89
N GLU A 62 18.91 -13.96 3.11
CA GLU A 62 17.84 -14.90 3.45
C GLU A 62 16.45 -14.29 3.31
N VAL A 63 16.26 -13.02 3.76
CA VAL A 63 14.99 -12.30 3.63
C VAL A 63 14.63 -12.11 2.17
N GLY A 64 15.54 -11.59 1.36
CA GLY A 64 15.29 -11.40 -0.07
C GLY A 64 15.01 -12.71 -0.81
N ARG A 65 15.77 -13.78 -0.51
CA ARG A 65 15.54 -15.12 -1.09
C ARG A 65 14.17 -15.68 -0.69
N LYS A 66 13.71 -15.41 0.55
CA LYS A 66 12.37 -15.81 0.99
C LYS A 66 11.29 -15.16 0.14
N VAL A 67 11.41 -13.86 -0.15
CA VAL A 67 10.49 -13.16 -1.06
C VAL A 67 10.50 -13.82 -2.43
N MET A 68 11.67 -14.08 -3.02
CA MET A 68 11.82 -14.63 -4.37
C MET A 68 11.40 -16.09 -4.53
N LYS A 69 11.12 -16.82 -3.43
CA LYS A 69 10.50 -18.17 -3.48
C LYS A 69 9.04 -18.16 -3.92
N ASN A 70 8.35 -17.03 -3.81
CA ASN A 70 6.98 -16.92 -4.29
C ASN A 70 6.96 -16.93 -5.82
N ASP A 71 5.99 -17.61 -6.41
CA ASP A 71 5.70 -17.49 -7.83
C ASP A 71 5.01 -16.15 -8.17
N ILE A 72 4.86 -15.85 -9.46
CA ILE A 72 4.25 -14.59 -9.93
C ILE A 72 2.82 -14.42 -9.41
N SER A 73 2.04 -15.48 -9.33
CA SER A 73 0.66 -15.45 -8.85
C SER A 73 0.60 -15.18 -7.35
N GLN A 74 1.50 -15.79 -6.59
CA GLN A 74 1.67 -15.53 -5.16
C GLN A 74 2.15 -14.11 -4.88
N MET A 75 3.13 -13.60 -5.65
CA MET A 75 3.57 -12.21 -5.58
C MET A 75 2.40 -11.23 -5.76
N PHE A 76 1.58 -11.48 -6.78
CA PHE A 76 0.40 -10.66 -7.05
C PHE A 76 -0.65 -10.76 -5.94
N ALA A 77 -1.02 -11.97 -5.51
CA ALA A 77 -2.03 -12.18 -4.48
C ALA A 77 -1.60 -11.61 -3.12
N LYS A 78 -0.37 -11.87 -2.70
CA LYS A 78 0.23 -11.29 -1.48
C LYS A 78 0.33 -9.76 -1.59
N GLY A 79 0.62 -9.24 -2.78
CA GLY A 79 0.58 -7.82 -3.10
C GLY A 79 -0.79 -7.19 -2.90
N ILE A 80 -1.89 -7.87 -3.28
CA ILE A 80 -3.25 -7.38 -3.02
C ILE A 80 -3.50 -7.25 -1.52
N VAL A 81 -3.16 -8.25 -0.74
CA VAL A 81 -3.36 -8.23 0.72
C VAL A 81 -2.56 -7.11 1.37
N SER A 82 -1.27 -6.97 1.03
CA SER A 82 -0.42 -5.91 1.59
C SER A 82 -0.90 -4.52 1.20
N GLY A 83 -1.32 -4.33 -0.05
CA GLY A 83 -1.89 -3.06 -0.52
C GLY A 83 -3.15 -2.67 0.27
N TRP A 84 -4.04 -3.63 0.50
CA TRP A 84 -5.22 -3.42 1.34
C TRP A 84 -4.85 -3.09 2.80
N MET A 85 -3.92 -3.83 3.40
CA MET A 85 -3.48 -3.59 4.78
C MET A 85 -2.90 -2.19 4.96
N ILE A 86 -2.02 -1.74 4.04
CA ILE A 86 -1.46 -0.38 4.05
C ILE A 86 -2.55 0.67 3.86
N ALA A 87 -3.50 0.45 2.96
CA ALA A 87 -4.61 1.36 2.76
C ALA A 87 -5.47 1.51 4.01
N THR A 88 -5.77 0.40 4.68
CA THR A 88 -6.52 0.37 5.94
C THR A 88 -5.76 1.11 7.04
N MET A 89 -4.44 0.88 7.15
CA MET A 89 -3.59 1.59 8.11
C MET A 89 -3.65 3.10 7.91
N VAL A 90 -3.46 3.55 6.68
CA VAL A 90 -3.49 4.97 6.31
C VAL A 90 -4.85 5.61 6.66
N TRP A 91 -5.94 4.90 6.42
CA TRP A 91 -7.28 5.36 6.73
C TRP A 91 -7.56 5.46 8.24
N MET A 92 -6.99 4.55 9.03
CA MET A 92 -7.18 4.54 10.49
C MET A 92 -6.39 5.63 11.21
N ILE A 93 -5.20 5.98 10.72
CA ILE A 93 -4.26 6.91 11.39
C ILE A 93 -4.89 8.26 11.77
N PRO A 94 -5.63 8.97 10.90
CA PRO A 94 -6.21 10.28 11.25
C PRO A 94 -7.23 10.22 12.39
N SER A 95 -7.92 9.09 12.54
CA SER A 95 -8.94 8.89 13.57
C SER A 95 -8.38 8.44 14.91
N MET A 96 -7.10 8.04 14.96
CA MET A 96 -6.47 7.38 16.09
C MET A 96 -5.08 7.95 16.40
N GLU A 97 -4.96 9.27 16.54
CA GLU A 97 -3.66 9.95 16.73
C GLU A 97 -2.84 9.38 17.90
N HIS A 98 -3.48 9.08 19.03
CA HIS A 98 -2.80 8.51 20.21
C HIS A 98 -2.36 7.06 20.04
N ALA A 99 -2.96 6.31 19.10
CA ALA A 99 -2.63 4.90 18.81
C ALA A 99 -1.80 4.73 17.54
N LYS A 100 -1.41 5.80 16.86
CA LYS A 100 -0.73 5.79 15.56
C LYS A 100 0.46 4.82 15.52
N ILE A 101 1.34 4.89 16.50
CA ILE A 101 2.54 4.05 16.57
C ILE A 101 2.14 2.57 16.67
N TRP A 102 1.16 2.25 17.50
CA TRP A 102 0.70 0.87 17.70
C TRP A 102 0.05 0.30 16.44
N ILE A 103 -0.73 1.10 15.72
CA ILE A 103 -1.34 0.69 14.44
C ILE A 103 -0.26 0.39 13.42
N ILE A 104 0.74 1.25 13.28
CA ILE A 104 1.85 1.05 12.34
C ILE A 104 2.60 -0.23 12.70
N LEU A 105 2.99 -0.42 13.96
CA LEU A 105 3.70 -1.60 14.42
C LEU A 105 2.89 -2.88 14.19
N MET A 106 1.61 -2.87 14.51
CA MET A 106 0.73 -4.02 14.34
C MET A 106 0.60 -4.42 12.86
N ILE A 107 0.30 -3.46 11.99
CA ILE A 107 0.11 -3.74 10.57
C ILE A 107 1.41 -4.20 9.91
N THR A 108 2.53 -3.53 10.19
CA THR A 108 3.84 -3.92 9.63
C THR A 108 4.30 -5.29 10.16
N TYR A 109 4.03 -5.59 11.43
CA TYR A 109 4.28 -6.92 12.00
C TYR A 109 3.45 -8.01 11.33
N LEU A 110 2.15 -7.79 11.14
CA LEU A 110 1.27 -8.74 10.44
C LEU A 110 1.70 -8.94 8.98
N MET A 111 2.15 -7.88 8.31
CA MET A 111 2.70 -7.99 6.95
C MET A 111 3.95 -8.86 6.90
N ALA A 112 4.86 -8.69 7.85
CA ALA A 112 6.07 -9.49 7.95
C ALA A 112 5.75 -10.95 8.30
N LEU A 113 4.81 -11.18 9.22
CA LEU A 113 4.38 -12.52 9.63
C LEU A 113 3.72 -13.30 8.49
N GLY A 114 2.93 -12.62 7.67
CA GLY A 114 2.23 -13.19 6.51
C GLY A 114 3.08 -13.28 5.24
N ASP A 115 4.33 -12.82 5.27
CA ASP A 115 5.21 -12.69 4.09
C ASP A 115 4.52 -11.93 2.93
N PHE A 116 3.72 -10.91 3.25
CA PHE A 116 3.00 -10.13 2.25
C PHE A 116 3.94 -9.19 1.50
N THR A 117 3.96 -9.33 0.18
CA THR A 117 4.87 -8.56 -0.67
C THR A 117 4.41 -7.11 -0.82
N HIS A 118 5.30 -6.15 -0.57
CA HIS A 118 5.05 -4.74 -0.76
C HIS A 118 6.14 -4.12 -1.66
N ILE A 119 5.71 -3.32 -2.64
CA ILE A 119 6.62 -2.83 -3.68
C ILE A 119 7.80 -2.01 -3.13
N VAL A 120 7.61 -1.19 -2.11
CA VAL A 120 8.70 -0.38 -1.55
C VAL A 120 9.60 -1.24 -0.66
N VAL A 121 9.05 -1.94 0.34
CA VAL A 121 9.84 -2.76 1.28
C VAL A 121 10.56 -3.88 0.54
N GLY A 122 9.84 -4.69 -0.22
CA GLY A 122 10.44 -5.79 -0.97
C GLY A 122 11.43 -5.33 -2.05
N SER A 123 11.34 -4.07 -2.52
CA SER A 123 12.35 -3.54 -3.44
C SER A 123 13.72 -3.38 -2.78
N VAL A 124 13.82 -3.06 -1.50
CA VAL A 124 15.12 -3.08 -0.80
C VAL A 124 15.66 -4.50 -0.74
N GLU A 125 14.80 -5.44 -0.32
CA GLU A 125 15.16 -6.85 -0.10
C GLU A 125 15.61 -7.53 -1.39
N VAL A 126 14.85 -7.39 -2.49
CA VAL A 126 15.15 -8.05 -3.75
C VAL A 126 16.24 -7.32 -4.55
N SER A 127 16.32 -5.99 -4.45
CA SER A 127 17.41 -5.27 -5.10
C SER A 127 18.77 -5.54 -4.45
N TYR A 128 18.81 -5.80 -3.14
CA TYR A 128 20.02 -6.27 -2.47
C TYR A 128 20.53 -7.57 -3.09
N LEU A 129 19.63 -8.56 -3.36
CA LEU A 129 20.00 -9.78 -4.08
C LEU A 129 20.49 -9.50 -5.51
N ALA A 130 19.87 -8.54 -6.20
CA ALA A 130 20.24 -8.19 -7.56
C ALA A 130 21.63 -7.52 -7.61
N TRP A 131 21.96 -6.68 -6.64
CA TRP A 131 23.28 -6.07 -6.52
C TRP A 131 24.38 -7.09 -6.21
N VAL A 132 24.10 -8.09 -5.36
CA VAL A 132 25.03 -9.20 -5.07
C VAL A 132 25.16 -10.16 -6.25
N GLY A 133 24.22 -10.15 -7.21
CA GLY A 133 24.21 -11.05 -8.37
C GLY A 133 23.50 -12.39 -8.11
N ASP A 134 22.80 -12.53 -6.96
CA ASP A 134 22.02 -13.73 -6.62
C ASP A 134 20.73 -13.84 -7.44
N VAL A 135 20.20 -12.71 -7.89
CA VAL A 135 19.02 -12.58 -8.74
C VAL A 135 19.29 -11.62 -9.89
N SER A 136 18.81 -11.94 -11.10
CA SER A 136 18.95 -11.03 -12.23
C SER A 136 18.04 -9.79 -12.10
N TRP A 137 18.45 -8.66 -12.66
CA TRP A 137 17.61 -7.45 -12.75
C TRP A 137 16.31 -7.70 -13.53
N GLN A 138 16.33 -8.61 -14.50
CA GLN A 138 15.12 -9.03 -15.20
C GLN A 138 14.13 -9.70 -14.22
N ALA A 139 14.60 -10.60 -13.35
CA ALA A 139 13.77 -11.23 -12.34
C ALA A 139 13.27 -10.21 -11.30
N PHE A 140 14.10 -9.24 -10.88
CA PHE A 140 13.65 -8.13 -10.05
C PHE A 140 12.43 -7.41 -10.67
N TRP A 141 12.49 -7.03 -11.94
CA TRP A 141 11.40 -6.29 -12.58
C TRP A 141 10.18 -7.13 -12.92
N LEU A 142 10.36 -8.32 -13.50
CA LEU A 142 9.27 -9.11 -14.06
C LEU A 142 8.68 -10.11 -13.07
N HIS A 143 9.49 -10.69 -12.19
CA HIS A 143 9.03 -11.70 -11.26
C HIS A 143 8.56 -11.08 -9.93
N PHE A 144 9.24 -10.02 -9.45
CA PHE A 144 8.89 -9.36 -8.19
C PHE A 144 8.13 -8.04 -8.39
N ALA A 145 8.76 -7.01 -9.03
CA ALA A 145 8.25 -5.64 -8.98
C ALA A 145 6.91 -5.46 -9.69
N ALA A 146 6.76 -5.98 -10.92
CA ALA A 146 5.54 -5.81 -11.70
C ALA A 146 4.31 -6.49 -11.05
N PRO A 147 4.34 -7.79 -10.67
CA PRO A 147 3.19 -8.43 -10.04
C PRO A 147 2.88 -7.86 -8.66
N THR A 148 3.90 -7.55 -7.84
CA THR A 148 3.72 -6.93 -6.53
C THR A 148 3.08 -5.54 -6.65
N LEU A 149 3.57 -4.70 -7.57
CA LEU A 149 3.00 -3.37 -7.82
C LEU A 149 1.55 -3.46 -8.27
N ALA A 150 1.24 -4.34 -9.22
CA ALA A 150 -0.14 -4.55 -9.69
C ALA A 150 -1.05 -4.99 -8.54
N GLY A 151 -0.59 -5.92 -7.71
CA GLY A 151 -1.30 -6.35 -6.51
C GLY A 151 -1.51 -5.21 -5.52
N ASN A 152 -0.47 -4.44 -5.21
CA ASN A 152 -0.56 -3.30 -4.28
C ASN A 152 -1.55 -2.23 -4.77
N ILE A 153 -1.58 -1.94 -6.09
CA ILE A 153 -2.53 -1.00 -6.68
C ILE A 153 -3.96 -1.52 -6.52
N ILE A 154 -4.22 -2.78 -6.85
CA ILE A 154 -5.56 -3.37 -6.74
C ILE A 154 -6.01 -3.40 -5.27
N GLY A 155 -5.18 -3.92 -4.37
CA GLY A 155 -5.51 -3.99 -2.94
C GLY A 155 -5.72 -2.63 -2.30
N GLY A 156 -4.82 -1.68 -2.55
CA GLY A 156 -4.86 -0.36 -1.98
C GLY A 156 -5.96 0.53 -2.55
N SER A 157 -6.17 0.50 -3.88
CA SER A 157 -7.10 1.42 -4.53
C SER A 157 -8.50 0.83 -4.66
N PHE A 158 -8.63 -0.41 -5.12
CA PHE A 158 -9.93 -0.97 -5.49
C PHE A 158 -10.70 -1.48 -4.28
N ILE A 159 -10.08 -2.30 -3.43
CA ILE A 159 -10.74 -2.87 -2.24
C ILE A 159 -11.05 -1.76 -1.23
N PHE A 160 -10.09 -0.86 -1.01
CA PHE A 160 -10.29 0.28 -0.11
C PHE A 160 -11.38 1.23 -0.61
N ALA A 161 -11.37 1.55 -1.91
CA ALA A 161 -12.38 2.39 -2.52
C ALA A 161 -13.79 1.81 -2.40
N LEU A 162 -13.93 0.50 -2.57
CA LEU A 162 -15.21 -0.21 -2.42
C LEU A 162 -15.74 -0.10 -0.98
N ILE A 163 -14.89 -0.30 0.00
CA ILE A 163 -15.24 -0.19 1.43
C ILE A 163 -15.63 1.24 1.79
N SER A 164 -14.82 2.23 1.38
CA SER A 164 -15.10 3.64 1.63
C SER A 164 -16.41 4.10 0.99
N HIS A 165 -16.70 3.65 -0.24
CA HIS A 165 -17.96 3.96 -0.92
C HIS A 165 -19.17 3.35 -0.22
N ALA A 166 -19.06 2.12 0.27
CA ALA A 166 -20.12 1.45 1.03
C ALA A 166 -20.40 2.18 2.35
N GLN A 167 -19.36 2.67 3.05
CA GLN A 167 -19.52 3.43 4.30
C GLN A 167 -20.21 4.79 4.08
N VAL A 168 -19.77 5.57 3.09
CA VAL A 168 -20.38 6.86 2.77
C VAL A 168 -21.86 6.70 2.43
N ARG A 169 -22.22 5.65 1.69
CA ARG A 169 -23.61 5.36 1.34
C ARG A 169 -24.45 4.94 2.54
N SER A 170 -23.87 4.21 3.48
CA SER A 170 -24.49 3.83 4.76
C SER A 170 -24.76 5.05 5.65
N ASP A 171 -23.83 6.01 5.69
CA ASP A 171 -23.95 7.22 6.53
C ASP A 171 -24.87 8.28 5.90
N SER A 172 -24.95 8.35 4.58
CA SER A 172 -25.90 9.23 3.87
C SER A 172 -27.38 8.87 4.14
N GLY A 173 -27.64 7.69 4.67
CA GLY A 173 -28.96 7.24 5.10
C GLY A 173 -29.35 7.63 6.51
N LYS A 174 -28.41 8.11 7.35
CA LYS A 174 -28.66 8.47 8.74
C LYS A 174 -28.90 9.98 8.89
N PRO A 175 -29.92 10.42 9.63
CA PRO A 175 -30.10 11.84 9.94
C PRO A 175 -28.89 12.35 10.74
N PRO A 176 -28.48 13.63 10.57
CA PRO A 176 -27.33 14.21 11.25
C PRO A 176 -27.40 14.00 12.77
N SER A 177 -26.31 13.57 13.38
CA SER A 177 -26.25 13.19 14.80
C SER A 177 -26.54 14.35 15.77
N HIS A 178 -26.37 15.59 15.30
CA HIS A 178 -26.58 16.81 16.09
C HIS A 178 -28.06 17.30 16.11
N LEU A 179 -28.96 16.66 15.35
CA LEU A 179 -30.38 17.02 15.41
C LEU A 179 -31.04 16.44 16.67
N PRO A 180 -31.91 17.21 17.37
CA PRO A 180 -32.77 16.71 18.41
C PRO A 180 -33.63 15.52 17.95
N ALA A 181 -33.98 14.61 18.84
CA ALA A 181 -34.71 13.38 18.52
C ALA A 181 -35.99 13.60 17.69
N LYS A 182 -36.73 14.67 17.95
CA LYS A 182 -37.97 15.07 17.22
C LYS A 182 -37.73 15.47 15.77
N ASP A 183 -36.57 16.07 15.47
CA ASP A 183 -36.23 16.50 14.10
C ASP A 183 -35.64 15.37 13.27
N LYS A 184 -35.08 14.33 13.91
CA LYS A 184 -34.64 13.08 13.27
C LYS A 184 -35.80 12.26 12.71
N GLU A 185 -36.93 12.27 13.37
CA GLU A 185 -38.14 11.58 12.94
C GLU A 185 -38.76 12.25 11.71
N LYS A 186 -38.86 13.57 11.69
CA LYS A 186 -39.33 14.35 10.54
C LYS A 186 -38.44 14.24 9.29
N ALA A 187 -37.14 14.14 9.49
CA ALA A 187 -36.18 13.97 8.37
C ALA A 187 -36.23 12.56 7.73
N ARG A 188 -36.74 11.55 8.45
CA ARG A 188 -36.98 10.21 7.89
C ARG A 188 -38.20 10.15 7.00
N ASP A 189 -39.26 10.88 7.35
CA ASP A 189 -40.54 10.84 6.63
C ASP A 189 -40.56 11.67 5.35
N HIS A 190 -39.54 12.53 5.14
CA HIS A 190 -39.41 13.40 3.96
C HIS A 190 -38.40 12.88 2.90
N LYS A 191 -38.04 11.59 2.88
CA LYS A 191 -37.24 11.02 1.77
C LYS A 191 -38.16 10.78 0.57
N PRO A 192 -37.86 11.41 -0.60
CA PRO A 192 -38.54 11.07 -1.84
C PRO A 192 -38.21 9.61 -2.18
N GLN A 193 -39.26 8.89 -2.60
CA GLN A 193 -39.21 7.53 -3.13
C GLN A 193 -38.37 7.43 -4.39
#